data_9b193ee1dc6a5eab8cf0d504db9607be
#
_entry.id   9b193ee1dc6a5eab8cf0d504db9607be
#
_cell.length_a   1.000
_cell.length_b   1.000
_cell.length_c   1.000
_cell.angle_alpha   90.00
_cell.angle_beta   90.00
_cell.angle_gamma   90.00
#
_symmetry.space_group_name_H-M   'P 1'
#
loop_
_entity.id
_entity.type
_entity.pdbx_description
1 polymer ?
#
loop_
_entity_poly.entity_id
_entity_poly.type
_entity_poly.pdbx_seq_one_letter_code
_entity_poly.pdbx_strand_id
1 'polypeptide(L)'
;MAKRGESKELYTASEVAQFCQVDLKTIHNWADRGEIHHFRTPGRHLRFRATDVLEFLRKFGYPVPEQLKTGKPRVHIIDEDQASREALERAMNGRFEVQSFAEPIDAFVALGSNPPDVLVLDAGTTKLDALAAIKRLRSMPSTEHVRVIVHSARSDLRQLVLDAGAAVFVAKPDANRVAESIDSVLAS
;
A
#
# COMPACT_ATOMS: atom_id res chain seq x y z
N MET A 1 -12.55 6.04 23.84
CA MET A 1 -11.15 6.45 23.60
C MET A 1 -10.29 5.18 23.65
N ALA A 2 -10.03 4.55 22.52
CA ALA A 2 -9.12 3.42 22.46
C ALA A 2 -7.68 3.95 22.53
N LYS A 3 -6.89 3.48 23.49
CA LYS A 3 -5.45 3.75 23.59
C LYS A 3 -4.80 3.30 22.28
N ARG A 4 -4.22 4.24 21.51
CA ARG A 4 -3.23 3.90 20.48
C ARG A 4 -2.13 3.11 21.17
N GLY A 5 -2.03 1.82 20.86
CA GLY A 5 -0.99 0.96 21.41
C GLY A 5 0.38 1.51 21.04
N GLU A 6 1.31 1.51 21.98
CA GLU A 6 2.73 1.75 21.72
C GLU A 6 3.16 0.77 20.62
N SER A 7 3.67 1.29 19.51
CA SER A 7 4.15 0.48 18.40
C SER A 7 5.34 -0.34 18.89
N LYS A 8 5.22 -1.65 18.84
CA LYS A 8 6.28 -2.57 19.21
C LYS A 8 7.43 -2.43 18.22
N GLU A 9 8.62 -2.10 18.69
CA GLU A 9 9.80 -1.88 17.84
C GLU A 9 10.41 -3.19 17.33
N LEU A 10 10.29 -4.27 18.09
CA LEU A 10 10.96 -5.54 17.81
C LEU A 10 9.99 -6.72 17.87
N TYR A 11 10.08 -7.60 16.87
CA TYR A 11 9.30 -8.82 16.74
C TYR A 11 10.16 -10.07 16.86
N THR A 12 9.58 -11.15 17.38
CA THR A 12 10.18 -12.48 17.46
C THR A 12 9.91 -13.26 16.16
N ALA A 13 10.66 -14.34 15.93
CA ALA A 13 10.42 -15.23 14.79
C ALA A 13 9.01 -15.85 14.83
N SER A 14 8.49 -16.13 16.02
CA SER A 14 7.13 -16.69 16.18
C SER A 14 6.04 -15.69 15.76
N GLU A 15 6.21 -14.41 16.09
CA GLU A 15 5.25 -13.36 15.70
C GLU A 15 5.29 -13.13 14.19
N VAL A 16 6.47 -13.11 13.58
CA VAL A 16 6.59 -12.98 12.12
C VAL A 16 6.00 -14.20 11.42
N ALA A 17 6.19 -15.40 11.97
CA ALA A 17 5.57 -16.62 11.45
C ALA A 17 4.04 -16.55 11.46
N GLN A 18 3.44 -15.99 12.52
CA GLN A 18 1.99 -15.74 12.60
C GLN A 18 1.52 -14.75 11.53
N PHE A 19 2.25 -13.65 11.30
CA PHE A 19 1.89 -12.66 10.28
C PHE A 19 1.87 -13.26 8.87
N CYS A 20 2.84 -14.13 8.57
CA CYS A 20 2.97 -14.78 7.27
C CYS A 20 2.14 -16.08 7.17
N GLN A 21 1.53 -16.54 8.26
CA GLN A 21 0.82 -17.82 8.34
C GLN A 21 1.69 -19.02 7.92
N VAL A 22 2.95 -19.02 8.33
CA VAL A 22 3.94 -20.08 8.07
C VAL A 22 4.48 -20.65 9.38
N ASP A 23 5.19 -21.77 9.29
CA ASP A 23 5.90 -22.35 10.42
C ASP A 23 7.16 -21.56 10.81
N LEU A 24 7.60 -21.74 12.05
CA LEU A 24 8.79 -21.06 12.60
C LEU A 24 10.06 -21.41 11.82
N LYS A 25 10.18 -22.62 11.27
CA LYS A 25 11.33 -23.07 10.49
C LYS A 25 11.46 -22.27 9.20
N THR A 26 10.34 -21.94 8.56
CA THR A 26 10.32 -21.10 7.36
C THR A 26 10.90 -19.71 7.65
N ILE A 27 10.55 -19.09 8.78
CA ILE A 27 11.13 -17.79 9.17
C ILE A 27 12.64 -17.90 9.40
N HIS A 28 13.10 -18.95 10.06
CA HIS A 28 14.54 -19.18 10.23
C HIS A 28 15.26 -19.31 8.88
N ASN A 29 14.68 -20.06 7.93
CA ASN A 29 15.24 -20.22 6.59
C ASN A 29 15.32 -18.89 5.84
N TRP A 30 14.28 -18.05 5.91
CA TRP A 30 14.28 -16.72 5.28
C TRP A 30 15.30 -15.77 5.92
N ALA A 31 15.44 -15.81 7.22
CA ALA A 31 16.45 -15.04 7.93
C ALA A 31 17.87 -15.47 7.53
N ASP A 32 18.15 -16.79 7.51
CA ASP A 32 19.47 -17.33 7.16
C ASP A 32 19.82 -17.08 5.68
N ARG A 33 18.83 -16.94 4.78
CA ARG A 33 19.02 -16.54 3.37
C ARG A 33 19.13 -15.02 3.18
N GLY A 34 18.93 -14.21 4.24
CA GLY A 34 18.93 -12.76 4.15
C GLY A 34 17.69 -12.16 3.48
N GLU A 35 16.61 -12.93 3.32
CA GLU A 35 15.36 -12.46 2.71
C GLU A 35 14.61 -11.47 3.61
N ILE A 36 14.82 -11.57 4.93
CA ILE A 36 14.33 -10.62 5.93
C ILE A 36 15.48 -10.18 6.84
N HIS A 37 15.65 -8.86 6.99
CA HIS A 37 16.68 -8.31 7.87
C HIS A 37 16.39 -8.66 9.33
N HIS A 38 17.41 -9.13 10.02
CA HIS A 38 17.30 -9.58 11.41
C HIS A 38 18.58 -9.37 12.18
N PHE A 39 18.51 -9.47 13.50
CA PHE A 39 19.66 -9.62 14.37
C PHE A 39 19.42 -10.71 15.41
N ARG A 40 20.47 -11.15 16.08
CA ARG A 40 20.39 -12.16 17.12
C ARG A 40 20.71 -11.53 18.48
N THR A 41 19.90 -11.85 19.47
CA THR A 41 20.20 -11.50 20.87
C THR A 41 21.42 -12.28 21.37
N PRO A 42 22.04 -11.92 22.53
CA PRO A 42 23.10 -12.72 23.14
C PRO A 42 22.72 -14.20 23.34
N GLY A 43 21.44 -14.50 23.61
CA GLY A 43 20.89 -15.86 23.67
C GLY A 43 20.59 -16.48 22.30
N ARG A 44 21.11 -15.91 21.18
CA ARG A 44 20.96 -16.37 19.80
C ARG A 44 19.52 -16.41 19.26
N HIS A 45 18.57 -15.75 19.93
CA HIS A 45 17.20 -15.64 19.45
C HIS A 45 17.09 -14.58 18.32
N LEU A 46 16.40 -14.90 17.25
CA LEU A 46 16.10 -13.97 16.16
C LEU A 46 15.21 -12.82 16.65
N ARG A 47 15.54 -11.62 16.21
CA ARG A 47 14.73 -10.42 16.39
C ARG A 47 14.68 -9.64 15.09
N PHE A 48 13.51 -9.08 14.82
CA PHE A 48 13.21 -8.34 13.60
C PHE A 48 12.70 -6.95 13.99
N ARG A 49 13.20 -5.91 13.36
CA ARG A 49 12.65 -4.56 13.56
C ARG A 49 11.28 -4.47 12.88
N ALA A 50 10.38 -3.69 13.45
CA ALA A 50 9.06 -3.45 12.87
C ALA A 50 9.13 -3.01 11.39
N THR A 51 10.08 -2.11 11.07
CA THR A 51 10.33 -1.63 9.70
C THR A 51 10.74 -2.75 8.75
N ASP A 52 11.63 -3.65 9.18
CA ASP A 52 12.13 -4.76 8.35
C ASP A 52 11.02 -5.79 8.09
N VAL A 53 10.19 -6.06 9.12
CA VAL A 53 9.02 -6.94 8.97
C VAL A 53 8.00 -6.32 8.02
N LEU A 54 7.70 -5.04 8.18
CA LEU A 54 6.74 -4.33 7.32
C LEU A 54 7.19 -4.34 5.84
N GLU A 55 8.47 -4.05 5.59
CA GLU A 55 9.07 -4.10 4.25
C GLU A 55 8.97 -5.50 3.65
N PHE A 56 9.32 -6.52 4.43
CA PHE A 56 9.23 -7.91 4.01
C PHE A 56 7.80 -8.30 3.63
N LEU A 57 6.81 -8.03 4.51
CA LEU A 57 5.41 -8.36 4.27
C LEU A 57 4.90 -7.70 2.98
N ARG A 58 5.22 -6.41 2.76
CA ARG A 58 4.84 -5.69 1.55
C ARG A 58 5.50 -6.24 0.30
N LYS A 59 6.81 -6.51 0.36
CA LYS A 59 7.59 -7.04 -0.77
C LYS A 59 7.06 -8.39 -1.29
N PHE A 60 6.59 -9.24 -0.38
CA PHE A 60 6.12 -10.58 -0.69
C PHE A 60 4.59 -10.72 -0.70
N GLY A 61 3.83 -9.59 -0.61
CA GLY A 61 2.37 -9.57 -0.71
C GLY A 61 1.65 -10.15 0.49
N TYR A 62 2.27 -10.21 1.66
CA TYR A 62 1.60 -10.64 2.89
C TYR A 62 0.72 -9.53 3.47
N PRO A 63 -0.42 -9.87 4.09
CA PRO A 63 -1.25 -8.89 4.79
C PRO A 63 -0.44 -8.20 5.90
N VAL A 64 -0.54 -6.86 5.97
CA VAL A 64 0.14 -6.08 7.02
C VAL A 64 -0.75 -6.00 8.25
N PRO A 65 -0.36 -6.60 9.40
CA PRO A 65 -1.11 -6.51 10.64
C PRO A 65 -1.22 -5.07 11.17
N GLU A 66 -2.33 -4.70 11.81
CA GLU A 66 -2.56 -3.36 12.35
C GLU A 66 -1.43 -2.87 13.28
N GLN A 67 -0.86 -3.77 14.09
CA GLN A 67 0.24 -3.44 15.00
C GLN A 67 1.55 -3.07 14.29
N LEU A 68 1.70 -3.40 13.01
CA LEU A 68 2.84 -3.04 12.16
C LEU A 68 2.56 -1.80 11.30
N LYS A 69 1.34 -1.33 11.24
CA LYS A 69 0.98 -0.10 10.54
C LYS A 69 1.46 1.12 11.36
N THR A 70 2.80 1.24 11.50
CA THR A 70 3.44 2.38 12.16
C THR A 70 3.63 3.50 11.15
N GLY A 71 3.15 4.69 11.48
CA GLY A 71 3.23 5.85 10.61
C GLY A 71 1.92 6.17 9.90
N LYS A 72 1.97 7.15 9.01
CA LYS A 72 0.84 7.51 8.14
C LYS A 72 0.74 6.49 7.01
N PRO A 73 -0.49 6.12 6.58
CA PRO A 73 -0.64 5.28 5.39
C PRO A 73 -0.01 5.95 4.17
N ARG A 74 0.65 5.16 3.32
CA ARG A 74 1.27 5.63 2.10
C ARG A 74 0.28 5.63 0.95
N VAL A 75 0.21 6.76 0.26
CA VAL A 75 -0.68 6.98 -0.88
C VAL A 75 0.14 7.41 -2.09
N HIS A 76 0.07 6.66 -3.17
CA HIS A 76 0.58 7.10 -4.46
C HIS A 76 -0.57 7.66 -5.31
N ILE A 77 -0.33 8.77 -5.99
CA ILE A 77 -1.29 9.41 -6.90
C ILE A 77 -0.71 9.38 -8.31
N ILE A 78 -1.47 8.86 -9.26
CA ILE A 78 -1.16 8.92 -10.70
C ILE A 78 -2.21 9.77 -11.39
N ASP A 79 -1.84 10.97 -11.79
CA ASP A 79 -2.70 11.90 -12.49
C ASP A 79 -1.82 12.88 -13.29
N GLU A 80 -2.04 13.07 -14.59
CA GLU A 80 -1.25 13.99 -15.42
C GLU A 80 -1.61 15.45 -15.15
N ASP A 81 -2.82 15.74 -14.64
CA ASP A 81 -3.25 17.10 -14.30
C ASP A 81 -2.64 17.56 -12.97
N GLN A 82 -1.78 18.58 -13.05
CA GLN A 82 -1.12 19.17 -11.89
C GLN A 82 -2.12 19.73 -10.87
N ALA A 83 -3.16 20.42 -11.32
CA ALA A 83 -4.15 21.02 -10.43
C ALA A 83 -4.92 19.95 -9.64
N SER A 84 -5.23 18.81 -10.27
CA SER A 84 -5.83 17.65 -9.65
C SER A 84 -4.90 17.05 -8.58
N ARG A 85 -3.61 16.84 -8.90
CA ARG A 85 -2.62 16.32 -7.93
C ARG A 85 -2.50 17.22 -6.71
N GLU A 86 -2.34 18.54 -6.92
CA GLU A 86 -2.25 19.51 -5.82
C GLU A 86 -3.51 19.56 -4.95
N ALA A 87 -4.70 19.40 -5.54
CA ALA A 87 -5.95 19.34 -4.80
C ALA A 87 -6.01 18.07 -3.91
N LEU A 88 -5.60 16.92 -4.45
CA LEU A 88 -5.50 15.65 -3.71
C LEU A 88 -4.47 15.75 -2.57
N GLU A 89 -3.28 16.28 -2.84
CA GLU A 89 -2.23 16.45 -1.83
C GLU A 89 -2.71 17.36 -0.68
N ARG A 90 -3.40 18.47 -0.99
CA ARG A 90 -3.99 19.36 0.02
C ARG A 90 -5.05 18.65 0.87
N ALA A 91 -5.94 17.89 0.24
CA ALA A 91 -6.99 17.14 0.93
C ALA A 91 -6.44 16.04 1.86
N MET A 92 -5.26 15.51 1.54
CA MET A 92 -4.58 14.43 2.26
C MET A 92 -3.54 14.92 3.27
N ASN A 93 -3.22 16.23 3.26
CA ASN A 93 -2.12 16.80 4.06
C ASN A 93 -2.27 16.46 5.56
N GLY A 94 -1.15 16.06 6.14
CA GLY A 94 -1.07 15.73 7.56
C GLY A 94 -1.63 14.35 7.94
N ARG A 95 -2.48 13.73 7.10
CA ARG A 95 -3.14 12.43 7.37
C ARG A 95 -2.38 11.25 6.76
N PHE A 96 -1.80 11.43 5.58
CA PHE A 96 -1.16 10.40 4.78
C PHE A 96 0.26 10.80 4.40
N GLU A 97 1.10 9.81 4.05
CA GLU A 97 2.37 9.99 3.37
C GLU A 97 2.10 9.90 1.86
N VAL A 98 2.07 11.06 1.19
CA VAL A 98 1.64 11.17 -0.21
C VAL A 98 2.83 11.32 -1.13
N GLN A 99 2.83 10.55 -2.22
CA GLN A 99 3.74 10.72 -3.34
C GLN A 99 2.93 10.78 -4.64
N SER A 100 3.08 11.86 -5.42
CA SER A 100 2.33 12.07 -6.65
C SER A 100 3.21 11.98 -7.89
N PHE A 101 2.64 11.47 -8.98
CA PHE A 101 3.32 11.22 -10.24
C PHE A 101 2.48 11.76 -11.40
N ALA A 102 3.12 12.53 -12.28
CA ALA A 102 2.52 12.94 -13.55
C ALA A 102 2.64 11.85 -14.61
N GLU A 103 3.71 11.04 -14.52
CA GLU A 103 3.98 9.97 -15.46
C GLU A 103 3.70 8.61 -14.81
N PRO A 104 2.83 7.77 -15.41
CA PRO A 104 2.51 6.45 -14.86
C PRO A 104 3.73 5.55 -14.68
N ILE A 105 4.72 5.64 -15.57
CA ILE A 105 5.92 4.79 -15.49
C ILE A 105 6.70 5.04 -14.20
N ASP A 106 6.83 6.29 -13.77
CA ASP A 106 7.56 6.66 -12.56
C ASP A 106 6.85 6.10 -11.31
N ALA A 107 5.51 6.14 -11.32
CA ALA A 107 4.70 5.56 -10.25
C ALA A 107 4.87 4.04 -10.17
N PHE A 108 4.91 3.33 -11.29
CA PHE A 108 5.09 1.87 -11.29
C PHE A 108 6.51 1.46 -10.88
N VAL A 109 7.53 2.24 -11.22
CA VAL A 109 8.91 2.04 -10.72
C VAL A 109 8.94 2.23 -9.20
N ALA A 110 8.34 3.30 -8.68
CA ALA A 110 8.24 3.56 -7.24
C ALA A 110 7.44 2.46 -6.53
N LEU A 111 6.35 1.97 -7.11
CA LEU A 111 5.51 0.90 -6.57
C LEU A 111 6.28 -0.42 -6.43
N GLY A 112 7.20 -0.71 -7.35
CA GLY A 112 8.04 -1.90 -7.30
C GLY A 112 9.05 -1.89 -6.14
N SER A 113 9.56 -0.72 -5.77
CA SER A 113 10.54 -0.54 -4.68
C SER A 113 9.90 -0.21 -3.33
N ASN A 114 8.79 0.52 -3.34
CA ASN A 114 8.11 1.03 -2.15
C ASN A 114 6.58 1.04 -2.35
N PRO A 115 5.90 -0.13 -2.31
CA PRO A 115 4.49 -0.22 -2.59
C PRO A 115 3.67 0.61 -1.58
N PRO A 116 2.65 1.39 -2.06
CA PRO A 116 1.76 2.14 -1.21
C PRO A 116 0.69 1.24 -0.59
N ASP A 117 0.01 1.74 0.45
CA ASP A 117 -1.21 1.13 0.96
C ASP A 117 -2.41 1.39 0.02
N VAL A 118 -2.42 2.59 -0.58
CA VAL A 118 -3.46 3.02 -1.53
C VAL A 118 -2.84 3.67 -2.78
N LEU A 119 -3.36 3.30 -3.93
CA LEU A 119 -3.08 3.95 -5.22
C LEU A 119 -4.32 4.72 -5.67
N VAL A 120 -4.19 6.03 -5.85
CA VAL A 120 -5.19 6.89 -6.49
C VAL A 120 -4.82 7.04 -7.97
N LEU A 121 -5.70 6.65 -8.87
CA LEU A 121 -5.44 6.56 -10.30
C LEU A 121 -6.47 7.35 -11.10
N ASP A 122 -6.01 8.28 -11.96
CA ASP A 122 -6.87 8.84 -12.99
C ASP A 122 -7.02 7.86 -14.17
N ALA A 123 -8.26 7.44 -14.42
CA ALA A 123 -8.59 6.58 -15.57
C ALA A 123 -8.84 7.37 -16.87
N GLY A 124 -8.75 8.70 -16.82
CA GLY A 124 -8.91 9.57 -17.99
C GLY A 124 -7.62 9.82 -18.78
N THR A 125 -6.47 9.44 -18.23
CA THR A 125 -5.17 9.63 -18.89
C THR A 125 -5.04 8.78 -20.16
N THR A 126 -4.41 9.35 -21.19
CA THR A 126 -4.08 8.63 -22.43
C THR A 126 -2.79 7.82 -22.33
N LYS A 127 -2.00 8.06 -21.28
CA LYS A 127 -0.69 7.44 -21.07
C LYS A 127 -0.75 6.05 -20.43
N LEU A 128 -1.94 5.64 -19.95
CA LEU A 128 -2.13 4.37 -19.25
C LEU A 128 -3.51 3.79 -19.52
N ASP A 129 -3.56 2.52 -19.88
CA ASP A 129 -4.78 1.73 -19.80
C ASP A 129 -5.07 1.39 -18.33
N ALA A 130 -5.96 2.17 -17.70
CA ALA A 130 -6.31 2.01 -16.29
C ALA A 130 -6.90 0.64 -15.98
N LEU A 131 -7.72 0.08 -16.89
CA LEU A 131 -8.35 -1.24 -16.69
C LEU A 131 -7.29 -2.35 -16.69
N ALA A 132 -6.37 -2.31 -17.67
CA ALA A 132 -5.29 -3.28 -17.74
C ALA A 132 -4.36 -3.16 -16.53
N ALA A 133 -4.04 -1.93 -16.11
CA ALA A 133 -3.20 -1.67 -14.93
C ALA A 133 -3.84 -2.23 -13.64
N ILE A 134 -5.13 -1.96 -13.39
CA ILE A 134 -5.84 -2.47 -12.21
C ILE A 134 -5.85 -4.00 -12.20
N LYS A 135 -6.22 -4.64 -13.32
CA LYS A 135 -6.19 -6.11 -13.44
C LYS A 135 -4.80 -6.67 -13.18
N ARG A 136 -3.76 -6.01 -13.70
CA ARG A 136 -2.37 -6.43 -13.48
C ARG A 136 -1.98 -6.35 -12.02
N LEU A 137 -2.30 -5.24 -11.34
CA LEU A 137 -2.05 -5.08 -9.91
C LEU A 137 -2.73 -6.18 -9.07
N ARG A 138 -3.97 -6.54 -9.42
CA ARG A 138 -4.72 -7.63 -8.75
C ARG A 138 -4.11 -9.02 -8.99
N SER A 139 -3.48 -9.25 -10.15
CA SER A 139 -2.92 -10.55 -10.52
C SER A 139 -1.51 -10.82 -9.97
N MET A 140 -0.85 -9.82 -9.38
CA MET A 140 0.51 -9.94 -8.86
C MET A 140 0.52 -10.02 -7.34
N PRO A 141 1.07 -11.07 -6.71
CA PRO A 141 1.12 -11.22 -5.25
C PRO A 141 1.78 -10.04 -4.53
N SER A 142 2.77 -9.39 -5.17
CA SER A 142 3.46 -8.23 -4.60
C SER A 142 2.61 -6.95 -4.54
N THR A 143 1.50 -6.87 -5.28
CA THR A 143 0.68 -5.64 -5.40
C THR A 143 -0.82 -5.87 -5.18
N GLU A 144 -1.27 -7.11 -5.05
CA GLU A 144 -2.70 -7.42 -4.84
C GLU A 144 -3.28 -6.78 -3.57
N HIS A 145 -2.44 -6.51 -2.56
CA HIS A 145 -2.81 -5.85 -1.32
C HIS A 145 -3.03 -4.33 -1.48
N VAL A 146 -2.47 -3.70 -2.52
CA VAL A 146 -2.61 -2.25 -2.77
C VAL A 146 -4.05 -1.91 -3.09
N ARG A 147 -4.72 -1.09 -2.28
CA ARG A 147 -6.08 -0.64 -2.57
C ARG A 147 -6.07 0.39 -3.70
N VAL A 148 -6.89 0.19 -4.74
CA VAL A 148 -6.95 1.13 -5.86
C VAL A 148 -8.24 1.95 -5.78
N ILE A 149 -8.09 3.28 -5.72
CA ILE A 149 -9.18 4.25 -5.85
C ILE A 149 -9.03 4.93 -7.21
N VAL A 150 -10.08 4.93 -8.00
CA VAL A 150 -10.08 5.65 -9.28
C VAL A 150 -10.72 7.02 -9.07
N HIS A 151 -10.00 8.11 -9.45
CA HIS A 151 -10.45 9.50 -9.40
C HIS A 151 -10.43 10.08 -10.81
N SER A 152 -11.58 10.09 -11.48
CA SER A 152 -11.61 10.43 -12.91
C SER A 152 -12.89 11.20 -13.31
N ALA A 153 -12.74 12.04 -14.35
CA ALA A 153 -13.89 12.68 -15.02
C ALA A 153 -14.68 11.69 -15.90
N ARG A 154 -14.11 10.53 -16.23
CA ARG A 154 -14.69 9.49 -17.08
C ARG A 154 -15.66 8.61 -16.29
N SER A 155 -16.85 9.15 -15.99
CA SER A 155 -17.90 8.42 -15.25
C SER A 155 -18.41 7.18 -15.99
N ASP A 156 -18.27 7.14 -17.30
CA ASP A 156 -18.57 5.98 -18.16
C ASP A 156 -17.69 4.76 -17.84
N LEU A 157 -16.50 4.97 -17.30
CA LEU A 157 -15.58 3.88 -16.89
C LEU A 157 -15.89 3.32 -15.50
N ARG A 158 -16.79 3.94 -14.72
CA ARG A 158 -17.03 3.60 -13.31
C ARG A 158 -17.21 2.10 -13.09
N GLN A 159 -18.18 1.48 -13.77
CA GLN A 159 -18.45 0.06 -13.56
C GLN A 159 -17.28 -0.82 -14.02
N LEU A 160 -16.68 -0.47 -15.15
CA LEU A 160 -15.54 -1.23 -15.70
C LEU A 160 -14.33 -1.27 -14.76
N VAL A 161 -13.98 -0.13 -14.11
CA VAL A 161 -12.85 -0.10 -13.17
C VAL A 161 -13.16 -0.83 -11.87
N LEU A 162 -14.40 -0.79 -11.39
CA LEU A 162 -14.83 -1.57 -10.22
C LEU A 162 -14.78 -3.08 -10.51
N ASP A 163 -15.27 -3.52 -11.66
CA ASP A 163 -15.20 -4.92 -12.12
C ASP A 163 -13.76 -5.39 -12.35
N ALA A 164 -12.85 -4.46 -12.71
CA ALA A 164 -11.43 -4.74 -12.84
C ALA A 164 -10.72 -4.88 -11.48
N GLY A 165 -11.35 -4.51 -10.37
CA GLY A 165 -10.83 -4.65 -9.02
C GLY A 165 -10.44 -3.34 -8.33
N ALA A 166 -10.89 -2.17 -8.84
CA ALA A 166 -10.81 -0.94 -8.06
C ALA A 166 -11.75 -1.02 -6.84
N ALA A 167 -11.29 -0.53 -5.68
CA ALA A 167 -12.09 -0.55 -4.46
C ALA A 167 -13.20 0.52 -4.50
N VAL A 168 -12.88 1.71 -5.05
CA VAL A 168 -13.81 2.84 -5.12
C VAL A 168 -13.57 3.63 -6.41
N PHE A 169 -14.66 4.22 -6.95
CA PHE A 169 -14.60 5.24 -7.98
C PHE A 169 -15.15 6.56 -7.43
N VAL A 170 -14.35 7.62 -7.53
CA VAL A 170 -14.72 9.00 -7.17
C VAL A 170 -14.67 9.86 -8.42
N ALA A 171 -15.76 10.56 -8.72
CA ALA A 171 -15.79 11.49 -9.85
C ALA A 171 -14.98 12.76 -9.53
N LYS A 172 -14.18 13.23 -10.49
CA LYS A 172 -13.52 14.55 -10.38
C LYS A 172 -14.57 15.67 -10.35
N PRO A 173 -14.29 16.77 -9.61
CA PRO A 173 -13.02 17.14 -8.97
C PRO A 173 -12.95 16.86 -7.44
N ASP A 174 -13.74 15.93 -6.89
CA ASP A 174 -13.95 15.76 -5.45
C ASP A 174 -12.76 15.10 -4.71
N ALA A 175 -11.70 15.88 -4.47
CA ALA A 175 -10.50 15.44 -3.75
C ALA A 175 -10.78 15.09 -2.27
N ASN A 176 -11.73 15.77 -1.62
CA ASN A 176 -12.10 15.47 -0.23
C ASN A 176 -12.73 14.08 -0.12
N ARG A 177 -13.60 13.74 -1.07
CA ARG A 177 -14.20 12.41 -1.13
C ARG A 177 -13.18 11.30 -1.35
N VAL A 178 -12.12 11.58 -2.12
CA VAL A 178 -11.00 10.64 -2.25
C VAL A 178 -10.33 10.41 -0.90
N ALA A 179 -10.01 11.47 -0.14
CA ALA A 179 -9.38 11.36 1.18
C ALA A 179 -10.25 10.58 2.19
N GLU A 180 -11.57 10.79 2.21
CA GLU A 180 -12.52 10.00 3.02
C GLU A 180 -12.56 8.53 2.58
N SER A 181 -12.52 8.28 1.26
CA SER A 181 -12.53 6.93 0.71
C SER A 181 -11.28 6.15 1.09
N ILE A 182 -10.12 6.80 1.22
CA ILE A 182 -8.88 6.16 1.69
C ILE A 182 -9.08 5.59 3.09
N ASP A 183 -9.62 6.35 4.04
CA ASP A 183 -9.87 5.85 5.39
C ASP A 183 -10.81 4.64 5.37
N SER A 184 -11.86 4.71 4.55
CA SER A 184 -12.85 3.64 4.43
C SER A 184 -12.25 2.33 3.89
N VAL A 185 -11.42 2.41 2.83
CA VAL A 185 -10.80 1.20 2.22
C VAL A 185 -9.66 0.64 3.05
N LEU A 186 -9.04 1.43 3.92
CA LEU A 186 -8.02 0.97 4.86
C LEU A 186 -8.61 0.33 6.12
N ALA A 187 -9.88 0.63 6.44
CA ALA A 187 -10.59 0.05 7.58
C ALA A 187 -11.29 -1.28 7.24
N SER A 188 -11.43 -1.62 5.97
CA SER A 188 -12.08 -2.84 5.46
C SER A 188 -11.08 -3.97 5.27
#